data_26aa3740c9d316a037f08639e9b15361
#
_entry.id   26aa3740c9d316a037f08639e9b15361
#
_cell.length_a   1.000
_cell.length_b   1.000
_cell.length_c   1.000
_cell.angle_alpha   90.00
_cell.angle_beta   90.00
_cell.angle_gamma   90.00
#
_symmetry.space_group_name_H-M   'P 1'
#
loop_
_entity.id
_entity.type
_entity.pdbx_description
1 polymer ?
#
loop_
_entity_poly.entity_id
_entity_poly.type
_entity_poly.pdbx_seq_one_letter_code
_entity_poly.pdbx_strand_id
1 'polypeptide(L)'
;MNLKNNLIVGLTVAALTTLSGVSAMAQDVLKIGSYPANPPWEFKNEAGAFEGFEVDIINEVAARLGKTTEISGYDFRALFVATASGRVDAVISSLTITDERLEAQSFTQPYFSGALGVGTKTDAGIADLDGLEGKRIGSIATSFPENWLKEREDELGFKSYSSYDTTANMLTDLRSGRIDAAVNDIVSLRYAFAQPTMQGLQVSVEIPTGDKFAIMMPKGSEHLEAVNGAISSMKEDGTMAALYEKWLGVAPAEGSLAVTPLPVPTSAD
;
A
#
# COMPACT_ATOMS: atom_id res chain seq x y z
N MET A 1 48.72 84.73 -13.43
CA MET A 1 48.10 84.77 -12.10
C MET A 1 47.44 83.42 -11.90
N ASN A 2 47.80 82.68 -10.90
CA ASN A 2 47.87 81.27 -10.76
C ASN A 2 46.51 80.53 -10.71
N LEU A 3 46.30 79.57 -11.62
CA LEU A 3 45.32 78.49 -11.52
C LEU A 3 45.98 77.39 -10.72
N LYS A 4 45.35 76.94 -9.64
CA LYS A 4 45.67 75.70 -8.95
C LYS A 4 44.64 74.66 -9.30
N ASN A 5 45.14 73.59 -9.98
CA ASN A 5 44.41 72.36 -10.28
C ASN A 5 44.25 71.54 -9.03
N ASN A 6 43.04 71.24 -8.63
CA ASN A 6 42.80 70.20 -7.66
C ASN A 6 42.31 68.93 -8.38
N LEU A 7 43.15 67.88 -8.35
CA LEU A 7 42.87 66.54 -8.86
C LEU A 7 42.15 65.77 -7.77
N ILE A 8 40.88 65.47 -7.97
CA ILE A 8 40.11 64.57 -7.09
C ILE A 8 40.27 63.17 -7.65
N VAL A 9 41.01 62.30 -6.94
CA VAL A 9 41.11 60.87 -7.24
C VAL A 9 39.91 60.19 -6.60
N GLY A 10 38.94 59.78 -7.42
CA GLY A 10 37.79 58.98 -6.99
C GLY A 10 38.17 57.48 -6.84
N LEU A 11 38.16 56.98 -5.62
CA LEU A 11 38.38 55.57 -5.31
C LEU A 11 37.04 54.84 -5.51
N THR A 12 36.91 54.08 -6.60
CA THR A 12 35.75 53.22 -6.87
C THR A 12 36.01 51.85 -6.17
N VAL A 13 35.31 51.62 -5.05
CA VAL A 13 35.26 50.32 -4.40
C VAL A 13 34.26 49.46 -5.14
N ALA A 14 34.74 48.48 -5.92
CA ALA A 14 33.90 47.45 -6.52
C ALA A 14 33.56 46.38 -5.45
N ALA A 15 32.33 46.42 -4.95
CA ALA A 15 31.80 45.36 -4.10
C ALA A 15 31.49 44.13 -4.96
N LEU A 16 32.33 43.09 -4.91
CA LEU A 16 31.99 41.77 -5.44
C LEU A 16 30.96 41.11 -4.48
N THR A 17 29.69 41.16 -4.84
CA THR A 17 28.66 40.31 -4.25
C THR A 17 28.79 38.91 -4.83
N THR A 18 29.41 38.00 -4.08
CA THR A 18 29.35 36.57 -4.39
C THR A 18 27.92 36.07 -4.13
N LEU A 19 27.11 35.96 -5.21
CA LEU A 19 25.88 35.18 -5.16
C LEU A 19 26.31 33.70 -4.94
N SER A 20 26.23 33.23 -3.70
CA SER A 20 26.23 31.82 -3.40
C SER A 20 24.93 31.26 -3.95
N GLY A 21 24.97 30.71 -5.16
CA GLY A 21 23.90 29.93 -5.73
C GLY A 21 23.63 28.72 -4.84
N VAL A 22 22.58 28.77 -4.04
CA VAL A 22 22.00 27.57 -3.44
C VAL A 22 21.44 26.79 -4.63
N SER A 23 22.21 25.79 -5.13
CA SER A 23 21.66 24.79 -6.04
C SER A 23 20.56 24.10 -5.27
N ALA A 24 19.29 24.41 -5.57
CA ALA A 24 18.18 23.57 -5.18
C ALA A 24 18.44 22.19 -5.83
N MET A 25 18.96 21.26 -5.07
CA MET A 25 19.04 19.85 -5.47
C MET A 25 17.60 19.47 -5.76
N ALA A 26 17.28 19.19 -7.01
CA ALA A 26 16.00 18.55 -7.34
C ALA A 26 15.93 17.27 -6.49
N GLN A 27 14.98 17.24 -5.56
CA GLN A 27 14.82 16.08 -4.69
C GLN A 27 14.39 14.92 -5.59
N ASP A 28 15.14 13.84 -5.57
CA ASP A 28 14.79 12.64 -6.34
C ASP A 28 13.40 12.15 -5.91
N VAL A 29 12.56 11.83 -6.88
CA VAL A 29 11.17 11.42 -6.67
C VAL A 29 11.04 9.92 -6.87
N LEU A 30 10.46 9.22 -5.90
CA LEU A 30 9.99 7.84 -6.06
C LEU A 30 8.57 7.86 -6.63
N LYS A 31 8.39 7.23 -7.78
CA LYS A 31 7.08 7.05 -8.42
C LYS A 31 6.40 5.83 -7.84
N ILE A 32 5.26 6.05 -7.21
CA ILE A 32 4.53 5.01 -6.48
C ILE A 32 3.21 4.72 -7.19
N GLY A 33 2.96 3.45 -7.49
CA GLY A 33 1.66 2.94 -7.89
C GLY A 33 0.83 2.56 -6.66
N SER A 34 -0.46 2.88 -6.67
CA SER A 34 -1.36 2.55 -5.55
C SER A 34 -2.77 2.33 -6.06
N TYR A 35 -3.49 1.37 -5.48
CA TYR A 35 -4.92 1.23 -5.65
C TYR A 35 -5.63 2.26 -4.74
N PRO A 36 -6.48 3.17 -5.29
CA PRO A 36 -6.89 4.36 -4.54
C PRO A 36 -8.09 4.17 -3.61
N ALA A 37 -8.50 2.93 -3.30
CA ALA A 37 -9.76 2.65 -2.60
C ALA A 37 -9.71 1.41 -1.69
N ASN A 38 -8.65 1.28 -0.87
CA ASN A 38 -8.43 0.15 0.03
C ASN A 38 -8.11 0.60 1.47
N PRO A 39 -9.01 1.34 2.15
CA PRO A 39 -8.76 1.73 3.53
C PRO A 39 -8.74 0.50 4.46
N PRO A 40 -7.88 0.50 5.51
CA PRO A 40 -7.03 1.59 5.98
C PRO A 40 -5.62 1.61 5.35
N TRP A 41 -5.35 0.77 4.34
CA TRP A 41 -4.02 0.58 3.75
C TRP A 41 -3.58 1.76 2.89
N GLU A 42 -4.34 2.04 1.81
CA GLU A 42 -4.12 3.15 0.90
C GLU A 42 -5.46 3.57 0.27
N PHE A 43 -5.77 4.85 0.34
CA PHE A 43 -7.01 5.38 -0.24
C PHE A 43 -6.91 6.88 -0.47
N LYS A 44 -7.84 7.43 -1.24
CA LYS A 44 -7.99 8.87 -1.40
C LYS A 44 -9.00 9.42 -0.42
N ASN A 45 -8.59 10.46 0.30
CA ASN A 45 -9.48 11.23 1.16
C ASN A 45 -10.39 12.17 0.34
N GLU A 46 -11.27 12.91 1.03
CA GLU A 46 -12.23 13.84 0.39
C GLU A 46 -11.54 14.94 -0.43
N ALA A 47 -10.30 15.32 -0.11
CA ALA A 47 -9.50 16.27 -0.86
C ALA A 47 -8.80 15.65 -2.07
N GLY A 48 -8.93 14.32 -2.28
CA GLY A 48 -8.29 13.58 -3.37
C GLY A 48 -6.82 13.23 -3.10
N ALA A 49 -6.30 13.53 -1.92
CA ALA A 49 -4.94 13.15 -1.52
C ALA A 49 -4.91 11.68 -1.04
N PHE A 50 -3.80 11.00 -1.33
CA PHE A 50 -3.58 9.66 -0.79
C PHE A 50 -3.28 9.69 0.71
N GLU A 51 -3.89 8.79 1.46
CA GLU A 51 -3.61 8.53 2.87
C GLU A 51 -3.79 7.04 3.18
N GLY A 52 -3.30 6.59 4.34
CA GLY A 52 -3.38 5.20 4.77
C GLY A 52 -2.08 4.70 5.39
N PHE A 53 -2.13 3.50 5.96
CA PHE A 53 -0.98 2.88 6.61
C PHE A 53 0.22 2.74 5.66
N GLU A 54 0.00 2.22 4.46
CA GLU A 54 1.06 2.02 3.47
C GLU A 54 1.53 3.33 2.84
N VAL A 55 0.64 4.33 2.75
CA VAL A 55 1.02 5.68 2.29
C VAL A 55 1.98 6.33 3.28
N ASP A 56 1.72 6.20 4.58
CA ASP A 56 2.63 6.70 5.60
C ASP A 56 3.97 5.95 5.59
N ILE A 57 3.95 4.62 5.40
CA ILE A 57 5.17 3.81 5.28
C ILE A 57 6.03 4.29 4.11
N ILE A 58 5.47 4.41 2.91
CA ILE A 58 6.27 4.77 1.72
C ILE A 58 6.77 6.21 1.77
N ASN A 59 6.01 7.13 2.36
CA ASN A 59 6.45 8.50 2.59
C ASN A 59 7.62 8.56 3.57
N GLU A 60 7.57 7.81 4.67
CA GLU A 60 8.68 7.71 5.62
C GLU A 60 9.91 7.06 5.01
N VAL A 61 9.72 5.97 4.24
CA VAL A 61 10.82 5.35 3.46
C VAL A 61 11.48 6.37 2.54
N ALA A 62 10.71 7.11 1.76
CA ALA A 62 11.24 8.14 0.86
C ALA A 62 12.01 9.23 1.64
N ALA A 63 11.45 9.71 2.76
CA ALA A 63 12.11 10.71 3.61
C ALA A 63 13.47 10.22 4.14
N ARG A 64 13.57 8.96 4.60
CA ARG A 64 14.84 8.36 5.05
C ARG A 64 15.88 8.24 3.93
N LEU A 65 15.42 8.10 2.69
CA LEU A 65 16.28 8.05 1.50
C LEU A 65 16.59 9.44 0.92
N GLY A 66 16.12 10.53 1.55
CA GLY A 66 16.28 11.90 1.04
C GLY A 66 15.47 12.18 -0.22
N LYS A 67 14.41 11.40 -0.46
CA LYS A 67 13.51 11.47 -1.63
C LYS A 67 12.13 11.98 -1.23
N THR A 68 11.31 12.28 -2.24
CA THR A 68 9.86 12.50 -2.10
C THR A 68 9.09 11.41 -2.84
N THR A 69 7.79 11.30 -2.62
CA THR A 69 6.92 10.37 -3.34
C THR A 69 6.01 11.11 -4.33
N GLU A 70 5.76 10.48 -5.47
CA GLU A 70 4.67 10.83 -6.39
C GLU A 70 3.76 9.61 -6.51
N ILE A 71 2.58 9.66 -5.86
CA ILE A 71 1.65 8.52 -5.80
C ILE A 71 0.59 8.67 -6.88
N SER A 72 0.52 7.68 -7.78
CA SER A 72 -0.46 7.57 -8.86
C SER A 72 -1.43 6.42 -8.64
N GLY A 73 -2.73 6.67 -8.87
CA GLY A 73 -3.78 5.66 -8.75
C GLY A 73 -3.86 4.75 -9.98
N TYR A 74 -4.03 3.46 -9.73
CA TYR A 74 -4.23 2.42 -10.75
C TYR A 74 -5.34 1.46 -10.32
N ASP A 75 -6.00 0.82 -11.28
CA ASP A 75 -6.76 -0.38 -10.98
C ASP A 75 -5.79 -1.48 -10.52
N PHE A 76 -6.24 -2.37 -9.64
CA PHE A 76 -5.36 -3.34 -8.97
C PHE A 76 -4.54 -4.18 -9.98
N ARG A 77 -5.18 -4.67 -11.06
CA ARG A 77 -4.49 -5.41 -12.14
C ARG A 77 -3.42 -4.58 -12.85
N ALA A 78 -3.67 -3.28 -13.05
CA ALA A 78 -2.75 -2.40 -13.76
C ALA A 78 -1.46 -2.11 -12.98
N LEU A 79 -1.45 -2.30 -11.66
CA LEU A 79 -0.26 -2.17 -10.81
C LEU A 79 0.87 -3.09 -11.24
N PHE A 80 0.56 -4.35 -11.56
CA PHE A 80 1.56 -5.34 -11.99
C PHE A 80 2.20 -4.95 -13.34
N VAL A 81 1.39 -4.43 -14.26
CA VAL A 81 1.88 -3.95 -15.57
C VAL A 81 2.73 -2.68 -15.41
N ALA A 82 2.31 -1.75 -14.55
CA ALA A 82 3.05 -0.52 -14.27
C ALA A 82 4.42 -0.83 -13.65
N THR A 83 4.48 -1.81 -12.73
CA THR A 83 5.71 -2.26 -12.10
C THR A 83 6.63 -2.96 -13.13
N ALA A 84 6.11 -3.93 -13.86
CA ALA A 84 6.91 -4.68 -14.85
C ALA A 84 7.49 -3.80 -15.96
N SER A 85 6.79 -2.71 -16.33
CA SER A 85 7.25 -1.76 -17.35
C SER A 85 8.18 -0.66 -16.81
N GLY A 86 8.47 -0.62 -15.50
CA GLY A 86 9.25 0.44 -14.85
C GLY A 86 8.57 1.81 -14.87
N ARG A 87 7.23 1.85 -15.04
CA ARG A 87 6.47 3.11 -14.99
C ARG A 87 6.41 3.65 -13.57
N VAL A 88 6.45 2.78 -12.57
CA VAL A 88 6.55 3.07 -11.15
C VAL A 88 7.77 2.38 -10.55
N ASP A 89 8.36 2.99 -9.52
CA ASP A 89 9.53 2.48 -8.82
C ASP A 89 9.12 1.50 -7.72
N ALA A 90 7.92 1.68 -7.16
CA ALA A 90 7.34 0.82 -6.14
C ALA A 90 5.81 0.84 -6.20
N VAL A 91 5.18 -0.18 -5.62
CA VAL A 91 3.72 -0.30 -5.47
C VAL A 91 3.39 -0.62 -4.03
N ILE A 92 2.41 0.12 -3.50
CA ILE A 92 1.75 -0.10 -2.22
C ILE A 92 0.28 -0.44 -2.49
N SER A 93 -0.21 -1.61 -2.04
CA SER A 93 -1.61 -2.03 -2.23
C SER A 93 -1.93 -3.31 -1.46
N SER A 94 -1.50 -3.38 -0.20
CA SER A 94 -1.61 -4.58 0.64
C SER A 94 -1.23 -5.86 -0.13
N LEU A 95 -0.08 -5.79 -0.82
CA LEU A 95 0.31 -6.82 -1.77
C LEU A 95 0.89 -8.03 -1.05
N THR A 96 0.19 -9.15 -1.12
CA THR A 96 0.65 -10.43 -0.63
C THR A 96 1.85 -10.92 -1.44
N ILE A 97 2.92 -11.31 -0.76
CA ILE A 97 4.04 -12.03 -1.34
C ILE A 97 3.56 -13.42 -1.74
N THR A 98 3.71 -13.79 -3.01
CA THR A 98 3.50 -15.15 -3.50
C THR A 98 4.67 -15.58 -4.38
N ASP A 99 4.94 -16.89 -4.47
CA ASP A 99 6.02 -17.40 -5.31
C ASP A 99 5.82 -17.01 -6.78
N GLU A 100 4.59 -17.06 -7.30
CA GLU A 100 4.26 -16.60 -8.65
C GLU A 100 4.64 -15.11 -8.84
N ARG A 101 4.31 -14.25 -7.87
CA ARG A 101 4.65 -12.82 -7.96
C ARG A 101 6.15 -12.58 -7.84
N LEU A 102 6.85 -13.38 -7.03
CA LEU A 102 8.31 -13.31 -6.90
C LEU A 102 9.05 -13.72 -8.18
N GLU A 103 8.46 -14.49 -9.08
CA GLU A 103 9.05 -14.77 -10.39
C GLU A 103 9.18 -13.49 -11.24
N ALA A 104 8.15 -12.64 -11.24
CA ALA A 104 8.06 -11.46 -12.10
C ALA A 104 8.43 -10.14 -11.41
N GLN A 105 8.41 -10.08 -10.09
CA GLN A 105 8.57 -8.86 -9.28
C GLN A 105 9.58 -9.10 -8.15
N SER A 106 10.05 -8.02 -7.54
CA SER A 106 10.76 -8.04 -6.27
C SER A 106 9.86 -7.48 -5.16
N PHE A 107 10.07 -7.93 -3.94
CA PHE A 107 9.35 -7.44 -2.76
C PHE A 107 10.34 -7.05 -1.68
N THR A 108 9.98 -6.04 -0.89
CA THR A 108 10.67 -5.75 0.37
C THR A 108 10.36 -6.84 1.39
N GLN A 109 11.01 -6.81 2.54
CA GLN A 109 10.57 -7.58 3.70
C GLN A 109 9.11 -7.27 4.03
N PRO A 110 8.34 -8.26 4.51
CA PRO A 110 6.97 -8.03 4.93
C PRO A 110 6.91 -7.17 6.20
N TYR A 111 5.83 -6.40 6.33
CA TYR A 111 5.54 -5.57 7.50
C TYR A 111 4.17 -5.88 8.14
N PHE A 112 3.39 -6.76 7.53
CA PHE A 112 2.07 -7.16 8.04
C PHE A 112 1.80 -8.64 7.73
N SER A 113 1.14 -9.35 8.66
CA SER A 113 0.59 -10.69 8.43
C SER A 113 -0.92 -10.57 8.25
N GLY A 114 -1.38 -10.94 7.06
CA GLY A 114 -2.78 -10.86 6.68
C GLY A 114 -3.60 -12.08 7.08
N ALA A 115 -4.89 -11.95 6.87
CA ALA A 115 -5.89 -13.01 6.88
C ALA A 115 -7.02 -12.61 5.93
N LEU A 116 -7.75 -13.58 5.39
CA LEU A 116 -8.95 -13.30 4.62
C LEU A 116 -10.18 -13.26 5.53
N GLY A 117 -11.16 -12.48 5.10
CA GLY A 117 -12.48 -12.44 5.70
C GLY A 117 -13.56 -12.80 4.68
N VAL A 118 -14.61 -13.47 5.15
CA VAL A 118 -15.86 -13.63 4.41
C VAL A 118 -16.84 -12.57 4.90
N GLY A 119 -17.07 -11.56 4.07
CA GLY A 119 -18.08 -10.51 4.31
C GLY A 119 -19.44 -10.98 3.87
N THR A 120 -20.46 -10.86 4.74
CA THR A 120 -21.84 -11.29 4.47
C THR A 120 -22.85 -10.30 5.04
N LYS A 121 -24.12 -10.48 4.69
CA LYS A 121 -25.20 -9.87 5.47
C LYS A 121 -25.30 -10.56 6.83
N THR A 122 -25.72 -9.82 7.86
CA THR A 122 -25.84 -10.34 9.24
C THR A 122 -26.85 -11.48 9.38
N ASP A 123 -27.79 -11.58 8.45
CA ASP A 123 -28.83 -12.62 8.39
C ASP A 123 -28.54 -13.74 7.37
N ALA A 124 -27.34 -13.76 6.75
CA ALA A 124 -26.99 -14.72 5.69
C ALA A 124 -26.86 -16.18 6.16
N GLY A 125 -26.67 -16.40 7.46
CA GLY A 125 -26.51 -17.74 8.03
C GLY A 125 -25.20 -18.45 7.64
N ILE A 126 -24.18 -17.72 7.16
CA ILE A 126 -22.85 -18.24 6.81
C ILE A 126 -21.96 -18.06 8.05
N ALA A 127 -21.58 -19.16 8.71
CA ALA A 127 -20.79 -19.14 9.94
C ALA A 127 -19.40 -19.81 9.79
N ASP A 128 -19.19 -20.52 8.69
CA ASP A 128 -17.95 -21.23 8.34
C ASP A 128 -17.81 -21.32 6.81
N LEU A 129 -16.77 -21.98 6.34
CA LEU A 129 -16.49 -22.14 4.90
C LEU A 129 -17.51 -23.08 4.21
N ASP A 130 -18.03 -24.08 4.92
CA ASP A 130 -19.06 -24.98 4.37
C ASP A 130 -20.34 -24.19 4.01
N GLY A 131 -20.60 -23.10 4.73
CA GLY A 131 -21.71 -22.19 4.43
C GLY A 131 -21.59 -21.47 3.08
N LEU A 132 -20.48 -21.57 2.37
CA LEU A 132 -20.29 -21.01 1.02
C LEU A 132 -20.84 -21.93 -0.07
N GLU A 133 -21.16 -23.20 0.21
CA GLU A 133 -21.74 -24.12 -0.75
C GLU A 133 -23.03 -23.53 -1.36
N GLY A 134 -23.10 -23.55 -2.69
CA GLY A 134 -24.22 -23.03 -3.45
C GLY A 134 -24.41 -21.50 -3.42
N LYS A 135 -23.48 -20.73 -2.83
CA LYS A 135 -23.54 -19.25 -2.74
C LYS A 135 -22.90 -18.58 -3.95
N ARG A 136 -23.26 -17.32 -4.17
CA ARG A 136 -22.65 -16.43 -5.14
C ARG A 136 -21.56 -15.65 -4.43
N ILE A 137 -20.32 -15.82 -4.85
CA ILE A 137 -19.15 -15.23 -4.18
C ILE A 137 -18.56 -14.13 -5.07
N GLY A 138 -17.99 -13.10 -4.44
CA GLY A 138 -17.24 -12.06 -5.13
C GLY A 138 -15.90 -11.76 -4.47
N SER A 139 -14.92 -11.37 -5.29
CA SER A 139 -13.62 -10.85 -4.82
C SER A 139 -13.03 -9.88 -5.84
N ILE A 140 -11.92 -9.24 -5.50
CA ILE A 140 -11.21 -8.30 -6.37
C ILE A 140 -10.38 -9.07 -7.40
N ALA A 141 -10.50 -8.68 -8.66
CA ALA A 141 -9.80 -9.30 -9.78
C ALA A 141 -8.27 -9.31 -9.58
N THR A 142 -7.62 -10.45 -9.83
CA THR A 142 -6.17 -10.70 -9.73
C THR A 142 -5.58 -10.56 -8.31
N SER A 143 -6.46 -10.40 -7.29
CA SER A 143 -6.04 -10.34 -5.90
C SER A 143 -5.68 -11.73 -5.35
N PHE A 144 -4.97 -11.75 -4.20
CA PHE A 144 -4.71 -13.00 -3.49
C PHE A 144 -6.02 -13.70 -3.04
N PRO A 145 -7.03 -12.99 -2.48
CA PRO A 145 -8.33 -13.61 -2.18
C PRO A 145 -9.01 -14.27 -3.39
N GLU A 146 -8.91 -13.67 -4.59
CA GLU A 146 -9.47 -14.29 -5.80
C GLU A 146 -8.77 -15.60 -6.13
N ASN A 147 -7.44 -15.63 -6.12
CA ASN A 147 -6.68 -16.84 -6.41
C ASN A 147 -6.96 -17.93 -5.36
N TRP A 148 -7.01 -17.57 -4.08
CA TRP A 148 -7.34 -18.46 -2.99
C TRP A 148 -8.71 -19.13 -3.20
N LEU A 149 -9.72 -18.38 -3.65
CA LEU A 149 -11.05 -18.91 -3.97
C LEU A 149 -11.02 -19.86 -5.17
N LYS A 150 -10.34 -19.49 -6.25
CA LYS A 150 -10.25 -20.30 -7.48
C LYS A 150 -9.57 -21.63 -7.25
N GLU A 151 -8.53 -21.66 -6.43
CA GLU A 151 -7.82 -22.88 -6.07
C GLU A 151 -8.68 -23.86 -5.27
N ARG A 152 -9.75 -23.36 -4.62
CA ARG A 152 -10.64 -24.14 -3.74
C ARG A 152 -12.09 -24.20 -4.24
N GLU A 153 -12.31 -23.90 -5.52
CA GLU A 153 -13.66 -23.85 -6.11
C GLU A 153 -14.41 -25.16 -5.90
N ASP A 154 -13.77 -26.29 -6.20
CA ASP A 154 -14.37 -27.62 -6.04
C ASP A 154 -14.63 -27.98 -4.56
N GLU A 155 -13.75 -27.56 -3.65
CA GLU A 155 -13.88 -27.79 -2.20
C GLU A 155 -15.00 -26.96 -1.58
N LEU A 156 -15.07 -25.68 -1.94
CA LEU A 156 -16.04 -24.72 -1.40
C LEU A 156 -17.43 -24.86 -2.03
N GLY A 157 -17.54 -25.44 -3.21
CA GLY A 157 -18.79 -25.76 -3.88
C GLY A 157 -19.69 -24.54 -4.15
N PHE A 158 -19.16 -23.33 -4.27
CA PHE A 158 -19.97 -22.14 -4.50
C PHE A 158 -20.63 -22.17 -5.88
N LYS A 159 -21.83 -21.58 -5.98
CA LYS A 159 -22.66 -21.61 -7.19
C LYS A 159 -22.09 -20.82 -8.34
N SER A 160 -21.50 -19.67 -8.05
CA SER A 160 -20.92 -18.76 -9.04
C SER A 160 -19.95 -17.79 -8.38
N TYR A 161 -19.02 -17.32 -9.19
CA TYR A 161 -17.98 -16.37 -8.81
C TYR A 161 -18.08 -15.10 -9.66
N SER A 162 -17.85 -13.94 -9.04
CA SER A 162 -17.79 -12.63 -9.69
C SER A 162 -16.49 -11.91 -9.34
N SER A 163 -15.73 -11.55 -10.37
CA SER A 163 -14.54 -10.69 -10.25
C SER A 163 -14.93 -9.22 -10.31
N TYR A 164 -14.43 -8.41 -9.39
CA TYR A 164 -14.69 -6.98 -9.31
C TYR A 164 -13.42 -6.16 -9.50
N ASP A 165 -13.52 -5.06 -10.23
CA ASP A 165 -12.41 -4.11 -10.38
C ASP A 165 -12.29 -3.19 -9.15
N THR A 166 -13.39 -3.00 -8.38
CA THR A 166 -13.40 -2.13 -7.21
C THR A 166 -14.10 -2.76 -6.01
N THR A 167 -13.54 -2.51 -4.81
CA THR A 167 -14.16 -2.90 -3.54
C THR A 167 -15.57 -2.29 -3.38
N ALA A 168 -15.78 -1.05 -3.82
CA ALA A 168 -17.07 -0.38 -3.75
C ALA A 168 -18.16 -1.11 -4.54
N ASN A 169 -17.85 -1.59 -5.75
CA ASN A 169 -18.81 -2.36 -6.56
C ASN A 169 -19.10 -3.72 -5.92
N MET A 170 -18.08 -4.42 -5.44
CA MET A 170 -18.24 -5.70 -4.73
C MET A 170 -19.13 -5.55 -3.49
N LEU A 171 -18.89 -4.56 -2.64
CA LEU A 171 -19.68 -4.32 -1.43
C LEU A 171 -21.10 -3.81 -1.76
N THR A 172 -21.29 -3.08 -2.86
CA THR A 172 -22.60 -2.69 -3.35
C THR A 172 -23.42 -3.91 -3.77
N ASP A 173 -22.81 -4.87 -4.45
CA ASP A 173 -23.46 -6.11 -4.87
C ASP A 173 -23.74 -7.03 -3.69
N LEU A 174 -22.86 -7.10 -2.70
CA LEU A 174 -23.11 -7.79 -1.43
C LEU A 174 -24.31 -7.18 -0.70
N ARG A 175 -24.35 -5.87 -0.53
CA ARG A 175 -25.44 -5.16 0.14
C ARG A 175 -26.79 -5.34 -0.59
N SER A 176 -26.78 -5.29 -1.92
CA SER A 176 -27.99 -5.49 -2.73
C SER A 176 -28.44 -6.96 -2.82
N GLY A 177 -27.58 -7.91 -2.40
CA GLY A 177 -27.85 -9.34 -2.50
C GLY A 177 -27.66 -9.91 -3.90
N ARG A 178 -26.87 -9.27 -4.77
CA ARG A 178 -26.44 -9.87 -6.04
C ARG A 178 -25.40 -10.94 -5.83
N ILE A 179 -24.52 -10.75 -4.83
CA ILE A 179 -23.65 -11.80 -4.27
C ILE A 179 -24.05 -12.06 -2.82
N ASP A 180 -23.78 -13.27 -2.35
CA ASP A 180 -24.12 -13.72 -1.00
C ASP A 180 -22.97 -13.54 -0.03
N ALA A 181 -21.74 -13.58 -0.55
CA ALA A 181 -20.51 -13.34 0.22
C ALA A 181 -19.46 -12.61 -0.61
N ALA A 182 -18.64 -11.81 0.07
CA ALA A 182 -17.46 -11.14 -0.47
C ALA A 182 -16.22 -11.62 0.28
N VAL A 183 -15.20 -12.13 -0.44
CA VAL A 183 -13.94 -12.54 0.18
C VAL A 183 -12.86 -11.53 -0.14
N ASN A 184 -12.25 -10.97 0.91
CA ASN A 184 -11.19 -9.97 0.79
C ASN A 184 -10.31 -9.98 2.04
N ASP A 185 -9.28 -9.12 2.06
CA ASP A 185 -8.53 -8.83 3.28
C ASP A 185 -9.47 -8.48 4.44
N ILE A 186 -9.25 -9.13 5.58
CA ILE A 186 -10.16 -9.03 6.73
C ILE A 186 -10.16 -7.61 7.35
N VAL A 187 -9.01 -6.92 7.35
CA VAL A 187 -8.90 -5.57 7.92
C VAL A 187 -9.68 -4.58 7.06
N SER A 188 -9.55 -4.67 5.74
CA SER A 188 -10.32 -3.84 4.78
C SER A 188 -11.81 -4.07 4.92
N LEU A 189 -12.27 -5.32 5.06
CA LEU A 189 -13.69 -5.63 5.29
C LEU A 189 -14.18 -5.07 6.63
N ARG A 190 -13.43 -5.28 7.72
CA ARG A 190 -13.78 -4.74 9.04
C ARG A 190 -13.85 -3.22 9.05
N TYR A 191 -12.89 -2.57 8.38
CA TYR A 191 -12.90 -1.11 8.23
C TYR A 191 -14.14 -0.63 7.47
N ALA A 192 -14.46 -1.27 6.34
CA ALA A 192 -15.63 -0.92 5.53
C ALA A 192 -16.94 -1.12 6.31
N PHE A 193 -17.08 -2.25 7.01
CA PHE A 193 -18.32 -2.60 7.73
C PHE A 193 -18.53 -1.78 9.02
N ALA A 194 -17.48 -1.16 9.55
CA ALA A 194 -17.60 -0.19 10.63
C ALA A 194 -18.25 1.15 10.17
N GLN A 195 -18.33 1.39 8.86
CA GLN A 195 -18.93 2.62 8.35
C GLN A 195 -20.46 2.61 8.49
N PRO A 196 -21.11 3.74 8.85
CA PRO A 196 -22.56 3.83 8.99
C PRO A 196 -23.36 3.41 7.74
N THR A 197 -22.76 3.57 6.55
CA THR A 197 -23.38 3.20 5.26
C THR A 197 -23.40 1.70 4.99
N MET A 198 -22.67 0.90 5.78
CA MET A 198 -22.52 -0.55 5.62
C MET A 198 -23.22 -1.35 6.74
N GLN A 199 -24.18 -0.72 7.44
CA GLN A 199 -24.98 -1.42 8.45
C GLN A 199 -25.68 -2.65 7.84
N GLY A 200 -25.72 -3.74 8.63
CA GLY A 200 -26.30 -5.02 8.20
C GLY A 200 -25.32 -5.94 7.45
N LEU A 201 -24.05 -5.50 7.31
CA LEU A 201 -22.94 -6.34 6.85
C LEU A 201 -22.02 -6.69 8.02
N GLN A 202 -21.35 -7.83 7.93
CA GLN A 202 -20.39 -8.33 8.93
C GLN A 202 -19.31 -9.18 8.27
N VAL A 203 -18.18 -9.33 8.93
CA VAL A 203 -17.26 -10.44 8.64
C VAL A 203 -17.77 -11.64 9.43
N SER A 204 -18.24 -12.65 8.72
CA SER A 204 -18.84 -13.85 9.32
C SER A 204 -17.82 -14.98 9.53
N VAL A 205 -16.79 -15.06 8.68
CA VAL A 205 -15.72 -16.05 8.77
C VAL A 205 -14.38 -15.36 8.64
N GLU A 206 -13.42 -15.74 9.47
CA GLU A 206 -12.01 -15.37 9.36
C GLU A 206 -11.22 -16.58 8.87
N ILE A 207 -10.37 -16.35 7.86
CA ILE A 207 -9.55 -17.39 7.23
C ILE A 207 -8.09 -17.04 7.47
N PRO A 208 -7.41 -17.67 8.43
CA PRO A 208 -6.00 -17.42 8.70
C PRO A 208 -5.15 -18.02 7.57
N THR A 209 -4.72 -17.20 6.63
CA THR A 209 -3.89 -17.60 5.50
C THR A 209 -2.41 -17.47 5.77
N GLY A 210 -2.04 -16.63 6.75
CA GLY A 210 -0.65 -16.31 7.02
C GLY A 210 0.03 -15.53 5.90
N ASP A 211 -0.74 -14.93 4.99
CA ASP A 211 -0.24 -14.09 3.91
C ASP A 211 0.52 -12.88 4.46
N LYS A 212 1.51 -12.41 3.70
CA LYS A 212 2.45 -11.39 4.15
C LYS A 212 2.40 -10.22 3.19
N PHE A 213 2.14 -9.01 3.70
CA PHE A 213 2.12 -7.78 2.88
C PHE A 213 3.49 -7.10 2.84
N ALA A 214 3.88 -6.70 1.64
CA ALA A 214 5.15 -6.01 1.39
C ALA A 214 5.02 -5.01 0.23
N ILE A 215 5.97 -4.10 0.11
CA ILE A 215 6.09 -3.20 -1.03
C ILE A 215 6.60 -4.01 -2.24
N MET A 216 5.86 -3.97 -3.35
CA MET A 216 6.27 -4.58 -4.61
C MET A 216 7.09 -3.59 -5.44
N MET A 217 8.12 -4.09 -6.11
CA MET A 217 9.04 -3.30 -6.94
C MET A 217 9.35 -4.03 -8.25
N PRO A 218 9.82 -3.34 -9.29
CA PRO A 218 10.32 -4.00 -10.50
C PRO A 218 11.33 -5.10 -10.16
N LYS A 219 11.29 -6.21 -10.91
CA LYS A 219 12.25 -7.31 -10.73
C LYS A 219 13.68 -6.81 -10.85
N GLY A 220 14.49 -7.05 -9.81
CA GLY A 220 15.87 -6.59 -9.75
C GLY A 220 16.04 -5.07 -9.60
N SER A 221 15.05 -4.36 -9.05
CA SER A 221 15.12 -2.92 -8.80
C SER A 221 16.38 -2.54 -8.03
N GLU A 222 17.12 -1.54 -8.50
CA GLU A 222 18.30 -0.99 -7.82
C GLU A 222 17.95 -0.31 -6.49
N HIS A 223 16.69 0.07 -6.29
CA HIS A 223 16.20 0.69 -5.07
C HIS A 223 15.81 -0.31 -3.98
N LEU A 224 15.71 -1.61 -4.30
CA LEU A 224 15.16 -2.63 -3.40
C LEU A 224 15.87 -2.68 -2.05
N GLU A 225 17.19 -2.76 -2.05
CA GLU A 225 17.97 -2.86 -0.82
C GLU A 225 17.88 -1.58 0.04
N ALA A 226 17.86 -0.41 -0.61
CA ALA A 226 17.73 0.86 0.10
C ALA A 226 16.34 1.01 0.75
N VAL A 227 15.28 0.68 0.02
CA VAL A 227 13.88 0.68 0.52
C VAL A 227 13.73 -0.35 1.65
N ASN A 228 14.27 -1.56 1.47
CA ASN A 228 14.25 -2.60 2.49
C ASN A 228 14.99 -2.20 3.76
N GLY A 229 16.15 -1.55 3.63
CA GLY A 229 16.93 -1.01 4.75
C GLY A 229 16.18 0.10 5.50
N ALA A 230 15.46 0.97 4.80
CA ALA A 230 14.61 1.98 5.43
C ALA A 230 13.48 1.33 6.26
N ILE A 231 12.84 0.27 5.73
CA ILE A 231 11.84 -0.51 6.48
C ILE A 231 12.45 -1.15 7.73
N SER A 232 13.66 -1.74 7.64
CA SER A 232 14.37 -2.28 8.81
C SER A 232 14.57 -1.20 9.88
N SER A 233 15.08 -0.05 9.48
CA SER A 233 15.29 1.09 10.39
C SER A 233 13.99 1.58 11.04
N MET A 234 12.85 1.59 10.30
CA MET A 234 11.53 1.95 10.85
C MET A 234 11.04 0.93 11.89
N LYS A 235 11.36 -0.35 11.72
CA LYS A 235 11.04 -1.40 12.69
C LYS A 235 11.88 -1.30 13.95
N GLU A 236 13.18 -1.00 13.79
CA GLU A 236 14.15 -0.90 14.89
C GLU A 236 13.90 0.32 15.78
N ASP A 237 13.55 1.47 15.21
CA ASP A 237 13.35 2.72 15.97
C ASP A 237 11.91 2.94 16.46
N GLY A 238 10.99 1.99 16.15
CA GLY A 238 9.59 2.03 16.58
C GLY A 238 8.67 2.85 15.70
N THR A 239 9.15 3.46 14.62
CA THR A 239 8.32 4.23 13.68
C THR A 239 7.24 3.34 13.05
N MET A 240 7.60 2.13 12.62
CA MET A 240 6.65 1.18 12.05
C MET A 240 5.55 0.81 13.06
N ALA A 241 5.91 0.59 14.33
CA ALA A 241 4.96 0.29 15.40
C ALA A 241 3.99 1.45 15.64
N ALA A 242 4.47 2.68 15.61
CA ALA A 242 3.63 3.87 15.76
C ALA A 242 2.65 4.04 14.59
N LEU A 243 3.08 3.80 13.35
CA LEU A 243 2.20 3.81 12.19
C LEU A 243 1.15 2.69 12.24
N TYR A 244 1.56 1.51 12.67
CA TYR A 244 0.67 0.37 12.86
C TYR A 244 -0.44 0.70 13.88
N GLU A 245 -0.08 1.24 15.05
CA GLU A 245 -1.06 1.63 16.06
C GLU A 245 -1.97 2.77 15.59
N LYS A 246 -1.41 3.77 14.89
CA LYS A 246 -2.18 4.89 14.31
C LYS A 246 -3.32 4.40 13.42
N TRP A 247 -3.07 3.44 12.55
CA TRP A 247 -4.02 3.03 11.52
C TRP A 247 -4.88 1.83 11.89
N LEU A 248 -4.36 0.93 12.72
CA LEU A 248 -5.05 -0.31 13.09
C LEU A 248 -5.62 -0.27 14.51
N GLY A 249 -5.31 0.78 15.28
CA GLY A 249 -5.91 1.04 16.60
C GLY A 249 -5.37 0.15 17.72
N VAL A 250 -4.36 -0.67 17.46
CA VAL A 250 -3.72 -1.57 18.41
C VAL A 250 -2.21 -1.58 18.18
N ALA A 251 -1.43 -1.71 19.25
CA ALA A 251 0.01 -1.89 19.13
C ALA A 251 0.33 -3.27 18.47
N PRO A 252 1.37 -3.35 17.63
CA PRO A 252 1.79 -4.62 17.06
C PRO A 252 2.33 -5.55 18.16
N ALA A 253 2.07 -6.85 18.01
CA ALA A 253 2.60 -7.85 18.94
C ALA A 253 4.14 -7.89 18.88
N GLU A 254 4.78 -8.19 20.01
CA GLU A 254 6.21 -8.46 20.07
C GLU A 254 6.59 -9.61 19.12
N GLY A 255 7.66 -9.45 18.36
CA GLY A 255 8.11 -10.44 17.37
C GLY A 255 7.27 -10.51 16.09
N SER A 256 6.25 -9.66 15.95
CA SER A 256 5.46 -9.60 14.69
C SER A 256 6.27 -9.02 13.52
N LEU A 257 5.75 -9.20 12.31
CA LEU A 257 6.34 -8.67 11.08
C LEU A 257 6.48 -7.14 11.09
N ALA A 258 5.66 -6.44 11.87
CA ALA A 258 5.72 -4.98 11.99
C ALA A 258 6.92 -4.47 12.80
N VAL A 259 7.52 -5.30 13.67
CA VAL A 259 8.61 -4.89 14.58
C VAL A 259 9.88 -5.71 14.43
N THR A 260 9.87 -6.78 13.63
CA THR A 260 11.03 -7.63 13.41
C THR A 260 11.64 -7.37 12.04
N PRO A 261 12.88 -6.83 11.94
CA PRO A 261 13.59 -6.72 10.67
C PRO A 261 13.83 -8.09 10.04
N LEU A 262 13.62 -8.16 8.73
CA LEU A 262 13.78 -9.38 7.94
C LEU A 262 14.60 -9.08 6.67
N PRO A 263 15.23 -10.08 6.06
CA PRO A 263 15.84 -9.94 4.74
C PRO A 263 14.77 -9.75 3.65
N VAL A 264 15.21 -9.37 2.46
CA VAL A 264 14.40 -9.43 1.24
C VAL A 264 13.95 -10.88 0.99
N PRO A 265 12.65 -11.12 0.76
CA PRO A 265 12.14 -12.48 0.59
C PRO A 265 12.61 -13.10 -0.74
N THR A 266 12.92 -14.40 -0.69
CA THR A 266 13.23 -15.22 -1.86
C THR A 266 12.17 -16.29 -2.12
N SER A 267 11.24 -16.48 -1.16
CA SER A 267 10.05 -17.34 -1.24
C SER A 267 8.89 -16.66 -0.51
N ALA A 268 7.68 -17.16 -0.67
CA ALA A 268 6.50 -16.68 0.04
C ALA A 268 6.45 -17.17 1.51
N ASP A 269 7.17 -18.22 1.83
CA ASP A 269 7.25 -18.86 3.17
C ASP A 269 8.08 -18.08 4.19
#